data_a91b02635ca9c15143c8795777450b20
#
_entry.id   a91b02635ca9c15143c8795777450b20
#
_cell.length_a   1.000
_cell.length_b   1.000
_cell.length_c   1.000
_cell.angle_alpha   90.00
_cell.angle_beta   90.00
_cell.angle_gamma   90.00
#
_symmetry.space_group_name_H-M   'P 1'
#
loop_
_entity.id
_entity.type
_entity.pdbx_description
1 polymer ?
#
loop_
_entity_poly.entity_id
_entity_poly.type
_entity_poly.pdbx_seq_one_letter_code
_entity_poly.pdbx_strand_id
1 'polypeptide(L)'
;YVFVFKEKKFLDNKKNFGKLSLVSEAFQRCYLEDKNTDSYFSKLFNDIEVDYTRYVFFYLSYLIENGRSDEAQKITDKIDYINTTLLLSQGKNWIENESKKKLIEVFSCKNSNDLVSEFLFLISNLYSSQDNFEKSNFYLNLSNFLNPKFIFNFFLLAYNHYSNREYK
;
A
#
# COMPACT_ATOMS: atom_id res chain seq x y z
N TYR A 1 7.01 -7.32 -11.96
CA TYR A 1 6.67 -5.91 -12.16
C TYR A 1 7.35 -5.31 -13.40
N VAL A 2 8.67 -5.44 -13.58
CA VAL A 2 9.36 -4.89 -14.77
C VAL A 2 8.68 -5.30 -16.07
N PHE A 3 8.32 -6.58 -16.21
CA PHE A 3 7.56 -7.08 -17.35
C PHE A 3 6.20 -6.38 -17.50
N VAL A 4 5.43 -6.30 -16.41
CA VAL A 4 4.10 -5.65 -16.42
C VAL A 4 4.19 -4.19 -16.83
N PHE A 5 5.17 -3.46 -16.29
CA PHE A 5 5.34 -2.04 -16.58
C PHE A 5 5.81 -1.78 -18.02
N LYS A 6 6.71 -2.62 -18.54
CA LYS A 6 7.27 -2.48 -19.87
C LYS A 6 6.30 -2.93 -20.95
N GLU A 7 5.74 -4.12 -20.80
CA GLU A 7 4.92 -4.76 -21.84
C GLU A 7 3.43 -4.38 -21.72
N LYS A 8 3.02 -3.71 -20.63
CA LYS A 8 1.61 -3.36 -20.35
C LYS A 8 0.68 -4.57 -20.38
N LYS A 9 1.19 -5.73 -19.91
CA LYS A 9 0.45 -6.98 -19.89
C LYS A 9 0.41 -7.55 -18.49
N PHE A 10 -0.72 -8.16 -18.14
CA PHE A 10 -0.86 -8.88 -16.87
C PHE A 10 0.05 -10.11 -16.86
N LEU A 11 0.75 -10.31 -15.74
CA LEU A 11 1.56 -11.48 -15.52
C LEU A 11 0.76 -12.48 -14.68
N ASP A 12 0.28 -13.54 -15.32
CA ASP A 12 -0.34 -14.66 -14.63
C ASP A 12 0.74 -15.49 -13.91
N ASN A 13 0.88 -15.27 -12.62
CA ASN A 13 1.80 -16.02 -11.78
C ASN A 13 1.18 -17.36 -11.40
N LYS A 14 1.58 -18.43 -12.08
CA LYS A 14 1.19 -19.81 -11.73
C LYS A 14 1.68 -20.25 -10.35
N LYS A 15 2.61 -19.53 -9.74
CA LYS A 15 3.11 -19.80 -8.38
C LYS A 15 2.27 -19.01 -7.38
N ASN A 16 1.58 -19.71 -6.50
CA ASN A 16 0.84 -19.10 -5.41
C ASN A 16 1.79 -18.79 -4.24
N PHE A 17 2.02 -17.50 -3.99
CA PHE A 17 2.75 -16.98 -2.84
C PHE A 17 1.82 -16.51 -1.72
N GLY A 18 0.61 -17.07 -1.63
CA GLY A 18 -0.37 -16.68 -0.65
C GLY A 18 -0.82 -15.23 -0.80
N LYS A 19 -0.86 -14.52 0.31
CA LYS A 19 -1.32 -13.11 0.36
C LYS A 19 -0.50 -12.16 -0.51
N LEU A 20 0.79 -12.42 -0.69
CA LEU A 20 1.65 -11.62 -1.60
C LEU A 20 1.19 -11.71 -3.06
N SER A 21 0.66 -12.87 -3.48
CA SER A 21 0.08 -13.01 -4.82
C SER A 21 -1.13 -12.11 -5.00
N LEU A 22 -2.02 -12.06 -4.01
CA LEU A 22 -3.24 -11.24 -4.06
C LEU A 22 -2.91 -9.74 -4.13
N VAL A 23 -1.95 -9.28 -3.31
CA VAL A 23 -1.47 -7.89 -3.37
C VAL A 23 -0.85 -7.58 -4.73
N SER A 24 0.01 -8.48 -5.24
CA SER A 24 0.65 -8.33 -6.55
C SER A 24 -0.38 -8.25 -7.67
N GLU A 25 -1.42 -9.08 -7.63
CA GLU A 25 -2.49 -9.06 -8.62
C GLU A 25 -3.34 -7.79 -8.55
N ALA A 26 -3.71 -7.33 -7.35
CA ALA A 26 -4.43 -6.09 -7.17
C ALA A 26 -3.65 -4.90 -7.77
N PHE A 27 -2.36 -4.81 -7.50
CA PHE A 27 -1.51 -3.75 -8.00
C PHE A 27 -1.26 -3.82 -9.52
N GLN A 28 -1.08 -5.01 -10.08
CA GLN A 28 -0.97 -5.16 -11.53
C GLN A 28 -2.25 -4.69 -12.22
N ARG A 29 -3.42 -5.08 -11.72
CA ARG A 29 -4.72 -4.66 -12.25
C ARG A 29 -4.94 -3.17 -12.12
N CYS A 30 -4.56 -2.60 -10.98
CA CYS A 30 -4.62 -1.17 -10.75
C CYS A 30 -3.75 -0.40 -11.76
N TYR A 31 -2.50 -0.83 -11.96
CA TYR A 31 -1.58 -0.23 -12.92
C TYR A 31 -2.06 -0.32 -14.37
N LEU A 32 -2.69 -1.45 -14.73
CA LEU A 32 -3.18 -1.72 -16.07
C LEU A 32 -4.61 -1.19 -16.31
N GLU A 33 -5.20 -0.53 -15.32
CA GLU A 33 -6.59 -0.03 -15.36
C GLU A 33 -7.62 -1.14 -15.70
N ASP A 34 -7.37 -2.37 -15.15
CA ASP A 34 -8.22 -3.52 -15.39
C ASP A 34 -9.57 -3.38 -14.69
N LYS A 35 -10.65 -3.77 -15.37
CA LYS A 35 -12.03 -3.70 -14.85
C LYS A 35 -12.28 -4.48 -13.55
N ASN A 36 -11.44 -5.45 -13.23
CA ASN A 36 -11.56 -6.25 -12.01
C ASN A 36 -10.77 -5.68 -10.83
N THR A 37 -10.13 -4.52 -10.96
CA THR A 37 -9.33 -3.87 -9.90
C THR A 37 -10.09 -3.79 -8.57
N ASP A 38 -11.34 -3.34 -8.59
CA ASP A 38 -12.19 -3.22 -7.41
C ASP A 38 -12.40 -4.55 -6.69
N SER A 39 -12.65 -5.61 -7.47
CA SER A 39 -12.86 -6.96 -6.91
C SER A 39 -11.61 -7.48 -6.19
N TYR A 40 -10.42 -7.18 -6.71
CA TYR A 40 -9.16 -7.60 -6.10
C TYR A 40 -8.82 -6.79 -4.85
N PHE A 41 -9.06 -5.49 -4.84
CA PHE A 41 -8.96 -4.71 -3.61
C PHE A 41 -9.97 -5.17 -2.55
N SER A 42 -11.22 -5.45 -2.95
CA SER A 42 -12.25 -5.97 -2.02
C SER A 42 -11.85 -7.30 -1.38
N LYS A 43 -11.18 -8.19 -2.11
CA LYS A 43 -10.65 -9.44 -1.56
C LYS A 43 -9.58 -9.20 -0.49
N LEU A 44 -8.77 -8.14 -0.66
CA LEU A 44 -7.77 -7.76 0.35
C LEU A 44 -8.42 -7.26 1.65
N PHE A 45 -9.55 -6.55 1.57
CA PHE A 45 -10.22 -5.99 2.76
C PHE A 45 -11.06 -7.00 3.55
N ASN A 46 -11.53 -8.05 2.89
CA ASN A 46 -12.41 -9.05 3.51
C ASN A 46 -11.66 -10.15 4.27
N ASP A 47 -10.35 -10.14 4.26
CA ASP A 47 -9.54 -11.10 5.03
C ASP A 47 -9.39 -10.57 6.47
N ILE A 48 -10.17 -11.15 7.39
CA ILE A 48 -10.30 -10.74 8.80
C ILE A 48 -9.00 -10.97 9.61
N GLU A 49 -8.08 -11.81 9.12
CA GLU A 49 -6.89 -12.24 9.86
C GLU A 49 -5.71 -11.26 9.80
N VAL A 50 -5.77 -10.23 8.96
CA VAL A 50 -4.64 -9.31 8.74
C VAL A 50 -5.11 -7.86 8.68
N ASP A 51 -4.34 -6.95 9.26
CA ASP A 51 -4.56 -5.52 9.14
C ASP A 51 -4.28 -5.03 7.71
N TYR A 52 -5.32 -4.96 6.89
CA TYR A 52 -5.26 -4.45 5.52
C TYR A 52 -5.59 -2.96 5.39
N THR A 53 -5.57 -2.21 6.47
CA THR A 53 -5.88 -0.78 6.48
C THR A 53 -5.01 0.01 5.50
N ARG A 54 -3.76 -0.44 5.30
CA ARG A 54 -2.84 0.11 4.30
C ARG A 54 -3.39 -0.01 2.87
N TYR A 55 -4.01 -1.13 2.52
CA TYR A 55 -4.57 -1.34 1.17
C TYR A 55 -5.90 -0.62 0.98
N VAL A 56 -6.64 -0.34 2.04
CA VAL A 56 -7.79 0.57 1.98
C VAL A 56 -7.33 1.97 1.59
N PHE A 57 -6.23 2.47 2.17
CA PHE A 57 -5.66 3.77 1.78
C PHE A 57 -5.28 3.80 0.30
N PHE A 58 -4.62 2.75 -0.22
CA PHE A 58 -4.25 2.67 -1.64
C PHE A 58 -5.48 2.58 -2.55
N TYR A 59 -6.51 1.90 -2.11
CA TYR A 59 -7.78 1.86 -2.84
C TYR A 59 -8.50 3.20 -2.85
N LEU A 60 -8.49 3.95 -1.76
CA LEU A 60 -9.01 5.31 -1.73
C LEU A 60 -8.25 6.20 -2.72
N SER A 61 -6.92 6.10 -2.78
CA SER A 61 -6.13 6.83 -3.76
C SER A 61 -6.51 6.48 -5.20
N TYR A 62 -6.66 5.18 -5.50
CA TYR A 62 -7.12 4.70 -6.80
C TYR A 62 -8.51 5.26 -7.18
N LEU A 63 -9.46 5.26 -6.25
CA LEU A 63 -10.80 5.81 -6.49
C LEU A 63 -10.74 7.29 -6.83
N ILE A 64 -9.99 8.07 -6.05
CA ILE A 64 -9.82 9.52 -6.27
C ILE A 64 -9.13 9.78 -7.62
N GLU A 65 -8.07 9.02 -7.96
CA GLU A 65 -7.35 9.15 -9.23
C GLU A 65 -8.24 8.87 -10.46
N ASN A 66 -9.27 8.03 -10.30
CA ASN A 66 -10.24 7.71 -11.34
C ASN A 66 -11.54 8.53 -11.27
N GLY A 67 -11.57 9.63 -10.50
CA GLY A 67 -12.72 10.52 -10.39
C GLY A 67 -13.90 9.97 -9.59
N ARG A 68 -13.73 8.86 -8.87
CA ARG A 68 -14.77 8.15 -8.10
C ARG A 68 -14.83 8.65 -6.64
N SER A 69 -14.86 9.96 -6.48
CA SER A 69 -14.84 10.61 -5.16
C SER A 69 -16.00 10.21 -4.25
N ASP A 70 -17.20 10.02 -4.81
CA ASP A 70 -18.38 9.63 -4.02
C ASP A 70 -18.24 8.21 -3.43
N GLU A 71 -17.58 7.33 -4.14
CA GLU A 71 -17.32 5.98 -3.64
C GLU A 71 -16.24 6.00 -2.55
N ALA A 72 -15.19 6.79 -2.73
CA ALA A 72 -14.19 7.00 -1.70
C ALA A 72 -14.81 7.58 -0.42
N GLN A 73 -15.72 8.56 -0.55
CA GLN A 73 -16.45 9.14 0.59
C GLN A 73 -17.27 8.08 1.32
N LYS A 74 -18.04 7.24 0.61
CA LYS A 74 -18.84 6.15 1.23
C LYS A 74 -18.00 5.14 2.00
N ILE A 75 -16.76 4.92 1.59
CA ILE A 75 -15.82 4.05 2.32
C ILE A 75 -15.34 4.77 3.59
N THR A 76 -14.93 6.03 3.48
CA THR A 76 -14.43 6.80 4.62
C THR A 76 -15.49 7.11 5.66
N ASP A 77 -16.75 7.23 5.29
CA ASP A 77 -17.87 7.42 6.23
C ASP A 77 -18.01 6.25 7.21
N LYS A 78 -17.53 5.06 6.83
CA LYS A 78 -17.53 3.84 7.67
C LYS A 78 -16.29 3.72 8.56
N ILE A 79 -15.29 4.56 8.36
CA ILE A 79 -14.04 4.54 9.13
C ILE A 79 -14.23 5.34 10.42
N ASP A 80 -14.05 4.69 11.56
CA ASP A 80 -14.03 5.35 12.86
C ASP A 80 -12.62 5.90 13.15
N TYR A 81 -12.52 7.20 13.46
CA TYR A 81 -11.25 7.85 13.80
C TYR A 81 -10.57 7.28 15.04
N ILE A 82 -11.36 6.75 16.00
CA ILE A 82 -10.83 6.26 17.26
C ILE A 82 -10.23 4.86 17.10
N ASN A 83 -10.85 4.04 16.26
CA ASN A 83 -10.53 2.61 16.10
C ASN A 83 -9.83 2.31 14.78
N THR A 84 -9.11 3.27 14.21
CA THR A 84 -8.41 3.08 12.92
C THR A 84 -6.93 3.46 13.01
N THR A 85 -6.17 3.10 11.98
CA THR A 85 -4.76 3.46 11.89
C THR A 85 -4.59 4.94 11.54
N LEU A 86 -3.44 5.51 11.94
CA LEU A 86 -3.09 6.90 11.59
C LEU A 86 -3.11 7.14 10.08
N LEU A 87 -2.71 6.15 9.29
CA LEU A 87 -2.73 6.21 7.82
C LEU A 87 -4.15 6.42 7.29
N LEU A 88 -5.11 5.62 7.75
CA LEU A 88 -6.51 5.76 7.31
C LEU A 88 -7.18 7.01 7.85
N SER A 89 -6.91 7.39 9.11
CA SER A 89 -7.39 8.65 9.68
C SER A 89 -6.93 9.84 8.83
N GLN A 90 -5.67 9.83 8.40
CA GLN A 90 -5.14 10.88 7.52
C GLN A 90 -5.80 10.86 6.15
N GLY A 91 -6.00 9.67 5.55
CA GLY A 91 -6.70 9.52 4.27
C GLY A 91 -8.14 10.04 4.32
N LYS A 92 -8.87 9.68 5.37
CA LYS A 92 -10.23 10.17 5.64
C LYS A 92 -10.25 11.70 5.76
N ASN A 93 -9.35 12.26 6.57
CA ASN A 93 -9.24 13.71 6.75
C ASN A 93 -9.00 14.45 5.41
N TRP A 94 -8.16 13.92 4.53
CA TRP A 94 -7.92 14.52 3.22
C TRP A 94 -9.14 14.47 2.29
N ILE A 95 -9.97 13.44 2.41
CA ILE A 95 -11.20 13.33 1.62
C ILE A 95 -12.24 14.32 2.14
N GLU A 96 -12.47 14.39 3.45
CA GLU A 96 -13.44 15.26 4.09
C GLU A 96 -13.11 16.76 3.93
N ASN A 97 -11.81 17.11 3.94
CA ASN A 97 -11.34 18.50 3.80
C ASN A 97 -10.95 18.88 2.36
N GLU A 98 -11.51 18.21 1.36
CA GLU A 98 -11.30 18.46 -0.06
C GLU A 98 -9.82 18.45 -0.53
N SER A 99 -8.94 17.93 0.31
CA SER A 99 -7.51 17.77 0.00
C SER A 99 -7.19 16.45 -0.72
N LYS A 100 -8.14 15.93 -1.48
CA LYS A 100 -8.13 14.58 -2.11
C LYS A 100 -6.89 14.31 -2.95
N LYS A 101 -6.32 15.34 -3.59
CA LYS A 101 -5.09 15.22 -4.41
C LYS A 101 -3.89 14.69 -3.62
N LYS A 102 -3.84 14.93 -2.30
CA LYS A 102 -2.77 14.44 -1.44
C LYS A 102 -2.68 12.90 -1.40
N LEU A 103 -3.81 12.20 -1.54
CA LEU A 103 -3.81 10.74 -1.66
C LEU A 103 -2.98 10.28 -2.86
N ILE A 104 -3.25 10.86 -4.04
CA ILE A 104 -2.57 10.53 -5.29
C ILE A 104 -1.09 10.94 -5.26
N GLU A 105 -0.76 12.05 -4.60
CA GLU A 105 0.62 12.50 -4.43
C GLU A 105 1.44 11.55 -3.58
N VAL A 106 0.79 10.88 -2.61
CA VAL A 106 1.43 9.93 -1.70
C VAL A 106 1.53 8.54 -2.30
N PHE A 107 0.50 8.12 -3.04
CA PHE A 107 0.48 6.82 -3.72
C PHE A 107 -0.41 6.87 -4.95
N SER A 108 0.12 6.46 -6.09
CA SER A 108 -0.63 6.29 -7.33
C SER A 108 -0.35 4.92 -7.94
N CYS A 109 -1.41 4.21 -8.33
CA CYS A 109 -1.27 2.98 -9.10
C CYS A 109 -0.63 3.19 -10.49
N LYS A 110 -0.70 4.40 -11.03
CA LYS A 110 -0.10 4.75 -12.34
C LYS A 110 1.40 5.00 -12.22
N ASN A 111 1.92 5.16 -11.01
CA ASN A 111 3.33 5.35 -10.74
C ASN A 111 3.99 4.00 -10.39
N SER A 112 4.80 3.48 -11.28
CA SER A 112 5.52 2.21 -11.07
C SER A 112 6.44 2.23 -9.86
N ASN A 113 7.01 3.39 -9.50
CA ASN A 113 7.87 3.51 -8.32
C ASN A 113 7.09 3.29 -7.02
N ASP A 114 5.85 3.80 -6.93
CA ASP A 114 5.00 3.62 -5.75
C ASP A 114 4.66 2.13 -5.57
N LEU A 115 4.36 1.42 -6.66
CA LEU A 115 4.06 -0.01 -6.63
C LEU A 115 5.27 -0.86 -6.24
N VAL A 116 6.45 -0.55 -6.78
CA VAL A 116 7.69 -1.24 -6.42
C VAL A 116 8.09 -0.91 -4.98
N SER A 117 7.92 0.33 -4.55
CA SER A 117 8.15 0.75 -3.17
C SER A 117 7.33 -0.09 -2.19
N GLU A 118 6.04 -0.27 -2.46
CA GLU A 118 5.18 -1.08 -1.60
C GLU A 118 5.60 -2.55 -1.57
N PHE A 119 6.00 -3.10 -2.72
CA PHE A 119 6.51 -4.47 -2.77
C PHE A 119 7.79 -4.64 -1.92
N LEU A 120 8.69 -3.67 -1.97
CA LEU A 120 9.91 -3.67 -1.14
C LEU A 120 9.58 -3.52 0.36
N PHE A 121 8.56 -2.71 0.69
CA PHE A 121 8.05 -2.63 2.05
C PHE A 121 7.53 -3.98 2.56
N LEU A 122 6.80 -4.74 1.75
CA LEU A 122 6.32 -6.07 2.13
C LEU A 122 7.48 -7.04 2.39
N ILE A 123 8.52 -7.00 1.57
CA ILE A 123 9.75 -7.80 1.80
C ILE A 123 10.42 -7.35 3.09
N SER A 124 10.52 -6.05 3.33
CA SER A 124 11.07 -5.50 4.56
C SER A 124 10.31 -6.00 5.80
N ASN A 125 8.97 -5.92 5.77
CA ASN A 125 8.13 -6.37 6.86
C ASN A 125 8.30 -7.88 7.14
N LEU A 126 8.45 -8.69 6.09
CA LEU A 126 8.72 -10.11 6.22
C LEU A 126 10.05 -10.38 6.93
N TYR A 127 11.11 -9.64 6.60
CA TYR A 127 12.39 -9.76 7.30
C TYR A 127 12.33 -9.24 8.73
N SER A 128 11.59 -8.15 8.98
CA SER A 128 11.36 -7.62 10.33
C SER A 128 10.67 -8.65 11.23
N SER A 129 9.65 -9.35 10.72
CA SER A 129 8.94 -10.40 11.46
C SER A 129 9.80 -11.63 11.79
N GLN A 130 10.99 -11.76 11.19
CA GLN A 130 11.98 -12.79 11.44
C GLN A 130 13.18 -12.25 12.22
N ASP A 131 13.06 -11.08 12.83
CA ASP A 131 14.12 -10.37 13.57
C ASP A 131 15.39 -10.10 12.74
N ASN A 132 15.30 -10.16 11.41
CA ASN A 132 16.40 -9.83 10.50
C ASN A 132 16.32 -8.33 10.13
N PHE A 133 16.61 -7.48 11.13
CA PHE A 133 16.45 -6.03 11.03
C PHE A 133 17.39 -5.39 10.00
N GLU A 134 18.60 -5.93 9.81
CA GLU A 134 19.54 -5.43 8.82
C GLU A 134 18.96 -5.53 7.40
N LYS A 135 18.47 -6.72 7.01
CA LYS A 135 17.83 -6.91 5.70
C LYS A 135 16.53 -6.13 5.60
N SER A 136 15.75 -6.09 6.68
CA SER A 136 14.53 -5.31 6.73
C SER A 136 14.83 -3.85 6.42
N ASN A 137 15.77 -3.23 7.11
CA ASN A 137 16.17 -1.83 6.92
C ASN A 137 16.72 -1.57 5.52
N PHE A 138 17.47 -2.52 4.94
CA PHE A 138 17.96 -2.41 3.56
C PHE A 138 16.80 -2.26 2.56
N TYR A 139 15.81 -3.17 2.59
CA TYR A 139 14.66 -3.09 1.70
C TYR A 139 13.77 -1.89 1.99
N LEU A 140 13.63 -1.50 3.25
CA LEU A 140 12.86 -0.33 3.65
C LEU A 140 13.47 0.97 3.14
N ASN A 141 14.79 1.11 3.17
CA ASN A 141 15.49 2.26 2.61
C ASN A 141 15.32 2.34 1.08
N LEU A 142 15.33 1.20 0.37
CA LEU A 142 15.00 1.17 -1.05
C LEU A 142 13.54 1.57 -1.31
N SER A 143 12.60 1.10 -0.47
CA SER A 143 11.21 1.51 -0.53
C SER A 143 11.05 3.02 -0.37
N ASN A 144 11.67 3.60 0.66
CA ASN A 144 11.63 5.03 0.93
C ASN A 144 12.31 5.86 -0.18
N PHE A 145 13.36 5.34 -0.81
CA PHE A 145 14.00 5.99 -1.95
C PHE A 145 13.06 6.07 -3.17
N LEU A 146 12.29 5.02 -3.44
CA LEU A 146 11.35 4.99 -4.56
C LEU A 146 10.09 5.82 -4.32
N ASN A 147 9.59 5.85 -3.08
CA ASN A 147 8.45 6.68 -2.70
C ASN A 147 8.72 7.43 -1.38
N PRO A 148 9.47 8.54 -1.44
CA PRO A 148 9.81 9.33 -0.25
C PRO A 148 8.61 10.07 0.36
N LYS A 149 7.48 10.16 -0.36
CA LYS A 149 6.26 10.81 0.12
C LYS A 149 5.43 9.90 1.04
N PHE A 150 5.66 8.60 0.99
CA PHE A 150 4.94 7.64 1.84
C PHE A 150 5.66 7.48 3.21
N ILE A 151 5.58 8.53 4.02
CA ILE A 151 6.27 8.62 5.32
C ILE A 151 5.89 7.54 6.32
N PHE A 152 4.75 6.86 6.12
CA PHE A 152 4.28 5.79 7.02
C PHE A 152 5.20 4.57 7.06
N ASN A 153 6.11 4.43 6.09
CA ASN A 153 7.16 3.41 6.13
C ASN A 153 8.16 3.63 7.27
N PHE A 154 8.31 4.86 7.76
CA PHE A 154 9.19 5.16 8.90
C PHE A 154 8.73 4.53 10.22
N PHE A 155 7.46 4.15 10.36
CA PHE A 155 7.01 3.40 11.53
C PHE A 155 7.70 2.02 11.63
N LEU A 156 7.87 1.32 10.52
CA LEU A 156 8.59 0.05 10.50
C LEU A 156 10.09 0.27 10.78
N LEU A 157 10.68 1.34 10.25
CA LEU A 157 12.06 1.68 10.52
C LEU A 157 12.29 1.95 12.02
N ALA A 158 11.41 2.75 12.64
CA ALA A 158 11.46 3.03 14.06
C ALA A 158 11.30 1.76 14.91
N TYR A 159 10.35 0.88 14.52
CA TYR A 159 10.17 -0.43 15.16
C TYR A 159 11.44 -1.29 15.09
N ASN A 160 12.07 -1.39 13.91
CA ASN A 160 13.28 -2.17 13.71
C ASN A 160 14.42 -1.68 14.61
N HIS A 161 14.64 -0.35 14.67
CA HIS A 161 15.68 0.22 15.55
C HIS A 161 15.36 -0.01 17.02
N TYR A 162 14.12 0.15 17.42
CA TYR A 162 13.67 -0.13 18.77
C TYR A 162 13.92 -1.60 19.14
N SER A 163 13.51 -2.54 18.31
CA SER A 163 13.62 -3.98 18.58
C SER A 163 15.07 -4.46 18.54
N ASN A 164 15.91 -3.86 17.70
CA ASN A 164 17.35 -4.18 17.64
C ASN A 164 18.16 -3.50 18.75
N ARG A 165 17.52 -2.78 19.67
CA ARG A 165 18.13 -2.01 20.77
C ARG A 165 19.20 -0.99 20.32
N GLU A 166 19.07 -0.50 19.11
CA GLU A 166 19.92 0.55 18.55
C GLU A 166 19.44 1.94 19.02
N TYR A 167 19.47 2.11 20.33
CA TYR A 167 19.20 3.42 20.94
C TYR A 167 20.51 4.24 20.97
N LYS A 168 20.73 5.05 19.97
CA LYS A 168 21.76 6.09 20.00
C LYS A 168 21.17 7.43 19.61
#